data_cc61cfa57e47bd915e7523b37ac16f7a
#
_entry.id   cc61cfa57e47bd915e7523b37ac16f7a
#
_cell.length_a   1.000
_cell.length_b   1.000
_cell.length_c   1.000
_cell.angle_alpha   90.00
_cell.angle_beta   90.00
_cell.angle_gamma   90.00
#
_symmetry.space_group_name_H-M   'P 1'
#
loop_
_entity.id
_entity.type
_entity.pdbx_description
1 polymer ?
#
loop_
_entity_poly.entity_id
_entity_poly.type
_entity_poly.pdbx_seq_one_letter_code
_entity_poly.pdbx_strand_id
1 'polypeptide(L)'
;MLNFTIYTADCVGNSGNCLYPNKIIVTDKESFIKATKMDHVTAKYKRNYRSKDNFEFSDCIPLDCDNDHSDNPNEWVTPLDIALEIPGVAFAVSYSRHHNLPKGNKSARPRFHIFFPIEIVSDEQEYADMKRRIAVAFPYYDTNALDSARFLYGNDSDEVEFYEGNKTILDYLEEDDFADFDASLEQVPEGQRNSTMSHIAGKIIKRYGNT
;
A
#
# COMPACT_ATOMS: atom_id res chain seq x y z
N MET A 1 8.90 -7.34 -14.01
CA MET A 1 8.48 -8.61 -13.35
C MET A 1 8.43 -8.34 -11.84
N LEU A 2 7.29 -8.57 -11.21
CA LEU A 2 7.11 -8.38 -9.77
C LEU A 2 8.02 -9.34 -8.99
N ASN A 3 8.72 -8.82 -8.00
CA ASN A 3 9.58 -9.61 -7.12
C ASN A 3 9.59 -8.95 -5.73
N PHE A 4 9.02 -9.63 -4.74
CA PHE A 4 8.98 -9.15 -3.36
C PHE A 4 8.79 -10.32 -2.39
N THR A 5 8.93 -10.06 -1.10
CA THR A 5 8.92 -11.10 -0.08
C THR A 5 7.67 -11.01 0.80
N ILE A 6 7.05 -12.16 1.08
CA ILE A 6 6.00 -12.32 2.08
C ILE A 6 6.47 -13.33 3.13
N TYR A 7 6.17 -13.05 4.39
CA TYR A 7 6.41 -13.98 5.51
C TYR A 7 5.07 -14.47 6.04
N THR A 8 4.89 -15.80 6.11
CA THR A 8 3.61 -16.40 6.50
C THR A 8 3.66 -17.05 7.87
N ALA A 9 2.52 -17.03 8.53
CA ALA A 9 2.25 -17.83 9.72
C ALA A 9 1.94 -19.29 9.35
N ASP A 10 1.82 -20.15 10.37
CA ASP A 10 1.31 -21.54 10.23
C ASP A 10 -0.19 -21.63 10.54
N CYS A 11 -0.91 -20.50 10.49
CA CYS A 11 -2.34 -20.40 10.80
C CYS A 11 -3.06 -19.43 9.87
N VAL A 12 -4.40 -19.51 9.88
CA VAL A 12 -5.32 -18.61 9.16
C VAL A 12 -6.34 -18.05 10.14
N GLY A 13 -6.57 -16.74 10.07
CA GLY A 13 -7.63 -16.08 10.82
C GLY A 13 -7.32 -15.84 12.32
N ASN A 14 -6.05 -15.92 12.74
CA ASN A 14 -5.65 -15.74 14.13
C ASN A 14 -5.03 -14.37 14.37
N SER A 15 -5.85 -13.41 14.82
CA SER A 15 -5.39 -12.04 15.14
C SER A 15 -4.36 -11.97 16.28
N GLY A 16 -4.32 -12.99 17.15
CA GLY A 16 -3.36 -13.08 18.27
C GLY A 16 -2.00 -13.63 17.87
N ASN A 17 -1.85 -14.16 16.63
CA ASN A 17 -0.56 -14.68 16.19
C ASN A 17 0.44 -13.56 15.92
N CYS A 18 1.67 -13.75 16.41
CA CYS A 18 2.79 -12.84 16.15
C CYS A 18 3.97 -13.54 15.45
N LEU A 19 3.88 -14.84 15.13
CA LEU A 19 4.97 -15.61 14.52
C LEU A 19 4.74 -15.81 13.03
N TYR A 20 5.73 -15.39 12.21
CA TYR A 20 5.71 -15.47 10.76
C TYR A 20 7.04 -16.07 10.25
N PRO A 21 7.26 -17.39 10.45
CA PRO A 21 8.57 -18.01 10.20
C PRO A 21 8.84 -18.34 8.72
N ASN A 22 7.81 -18.45 7.89
CA ASN A 22 7.95 -19.00 6.55
C ASN A 22 8.15 -17.88 5.53
N LYS A 23 9.31 -17.85 4.87
CA LYS A 23 9.62 -16.90 3.81
C LYS A 23 9.16 -17.43 2.45
N ILE A 24 8.39 -16.64 1.71
CA ILE A 24 8.02 -16.89 0.33
C ILE A 24 8.44 -15.69 -0.52
N ILE A 25 9.21 -15.93 -1.58
CA ILE A 25 9.53 -14.92 -2.58
C ILE A 25 8.45 -15.01 -3.66
N VAL A 26 7.75 -13.92 -3.88
CA VAL A 26 6.69 -13.81 -4.88
C VAL A 26 7.31 -13.39 -6.19
N THR A 27 7.26 -14.27 -7.18
CA THR A 27 7.76 -14.02 -8.55
C THR A 27 6.71 -14.35 -9.62
N ASP A 28 5.63 -15.01 -9.20
CA ASP A 28 4.58 -15.50 -10.08
C ASP A 28 3.26 -15.70 -9.30
N LYS A 29 2.21 -16.04 -10.06
CA LYS A 29 0.88 -16.28 -9.51
C LYS A 29 0.84 -17.39 -8.46
N GLU A 30 1.56 -18.48 -8.67
CA GLU A 30 1.55 -19.65 -7.79
C GLU A 30 2.18 -19.32 -6.43
N SER A 31 3.34 -18.69 -6.42
CA SER A 31 4.02 -18.26 -5.21
C SER A 31 3.19 -17.22 -4.44
N PHE A 32 2.49 -16.31 -5.13
CA PHE A 32 1.64 -15.32 -4.50
C PHE A 32 0.39 -15.94 -3.86
N ILE A 33 -0.32 -16.82 -4.57
CA ILE A 33 -1.45 -17.57 -4.02
C ILE A 33 -1.01 -18.35 -2.77
N LYS A 34 0.12 -19.06 -2.86
CA LYS A 34 0.68 -19.80 -1.71
C LYS A 34 0.92 -18.89 -0.50
N ALA A 35 1.46 -17.68 -0.73
CA ALA A 35 1.75 -16.72 0.34
C ALA A 35 0.48 -16.13 0.96
N THR A 36 -0.54 -15.83 0.16
CA THR A 36 -1.78 -15.17 0.62
C THR A 36 -2.82 -16.11 1.22
N LYS A 37 -2.62 -17.44 1.11
CA LYS A 37 -3.49 -18.44 1.77
C LYS A 37 -3.35 -18.45 3.30
N MET A 38 -2.20 -18.08 3.82
CA MET A 38 -1.92 -18.05 5.26
C MET A 38 -1.97 -16.60 5.78
N ASP A 39 -2.17 -16.41 7.08
CA ASP A 39 -1.95 -15.10 7.69
C ASP A 39 -0.50 -14.66 7.43
N HIS A 40 -0.29 -13.42 7.00
CA HIS A 40 1.00 -13.01 6.48
C HIS A 40 1.35 -11.55 6.74
N VAL A 41 2.63 -11.25 6.59
CA VAL A 41 3.23 -9.92 6.66
C VAL A 41 4.23 -9.74 5.51
N THR A 42 4.52 -8.51 5.13
CA THR A 42 5.54 -8.19 4.11
C THR A 42 6.88 -7.78 4.72
N ALA A 43 6.93 -7.53 6.03
CA ALA A 43 8.16 -7.18 6.71
C ALA A 43 8.81 -8.40 7.39
N LYS A 44 10.15 -8.42 7.42
CA LYS A 44 10.94 -9.30 8.25
C LYS A 44 11.03 -8.73 9.66
N TYR A 45 10.89 -9.61 10.65
CA TYR A 45 11.01 -9.26 12.07
C TYR A 45 12.07 -10.13 12.76
N LYS A 46 12.77 -9.56 13.74
CA LYS A 46 13.71 -10.28 14.61
C LYS A 46 13.02 -11.50 15.20
N ARG A 47 13.67 -12.66 15.10
CA ARG A 47 13.15 -13.95 15.58
C ARG A 47 11.79 -14.33 14.99
N ASN A 48 11.42 -13.78 13.83
CA ASN A 48 10.12 -13.94 13.17
C ASN A 48 8.93 -13.45 14.00
N TYR A 49 9.16 -12.64 15.06
CA TYR A 49 8.13 -12.16 15.97
C TYR A 49 7.70 -10.74 15.58
N ARG A 50 6.47 -10.62 15.08
CA ARG A 50 5.87 -9.37 14.59
C ARG A 50 5.67 -8.37 15.72
N SER A 51 6.43 -7.29 15.70
CA SER A 51 6.22 -6.07 16.47
C SER A 51 7.01 -4.94 15.81
N LYS A 52 6.66 -3.68 16.09
CA LYS A 52 7.39 -2.51 15.58
C LYS A 52 8.87 -2.56 15.99
N ASP A 53 9.15 -2.86 17.25
CA ASP A 53 10.51 -2.92 17.79
C ASP A 53 11.37 -4.05 17.19
N ASN A 54 10.73 -5.02 16.57
CA ASN A 54 11.40 -6.14 15.92
C ASN A 54 11.53 -5.98 14.40
N PHE A 55 11.07 -4.88 13.82
CA PHE A 55 11.21 -4.63 12.39
C PHE A 55 12.67 -4.74 11.96
N GLU A 56 12.95 -5.47 10.90
CA GLU A 56 14.28 -5.59 10.31
C GLU A 56 14.33 -4.93 8.94
N PHE A 57 13.42 -5.29 8.04
CA PHE A 57 13.28 -4.69 6.71
C PHE A 57 11.99 -5.13 6.02
N SER A 58 11.65 -4.43 4.94
CA SER A 58 10.63 -4.85 3.97
C SER A 58 11.04 -4.44 2.55
N ASP A 59 10.61 -5.22 1.56
CA ASP A 59 10.72 -4.95 0.13
C ASP A 59 9.34 -4.80 -0.54
N CYS A 60 8.30 -4.62 0.28
CA CYS A 60 6.93 -4.52 -0.21
C CYS A 60 6.05 -3.72 0.76
N ILE A 61 5.23 -2.82 0.24
CA ILE A 61 4.22 -2.09 0.99
C ILE A 61 2.85 -2.74 0.74
N PRO A 62 2.22 -3.36 1.74
CA PRO A 62 0.85 -3.83 1.65
C PRO A 62 -0.11 -2.74 2.11
N LEU A 63 -1.23 -2.57 1.43
CA LEU A 63 -2.32 -1.70 1.82
C LEU A 63 -3.66 -2.41 1.70
N ASP A 64 -4.59 -2.08 2.60
CA ASP A 64 -5.97 -2.56 2.59
C ASP A 64 -6.86 -1.59 1.82
N CYS A 65 -7.70 -2.10 0.91
CA CYS A 65 -8.77 -1.37 0.26
C CYS A 65 -10.10 -2.07 0.57
N ASP A 66 -10.79 -1.60 1.60
CA ASP A 66 -12.09 -2.13 2.02
C ASP A 66 -13.26 -1.37 1.37
N ASN A 67 -13.00 -0.27 0.64
CA ASN A 67 -14.01 0.65 0.09
C ASN A 67 -14.99 1.20 1.15
N ASP A 68 -14.50 1.33 2.39
CA ASP A 68 -15.30 1.82 3.51
C ASP A 68 -15.38 3.35 3.59
N HIS A 69 -14.67 4.07 2.70
CA HIS A 69 -14.69 5.52 2.56
C HIS A 69 -16.04 6.06 2.07
N SER A 70 -16.82 5.24 1.34
CA SER A 70 -18.15 5.62 0.86
C SER A 70 -19.12 4.43 0.87
N ASP A 71 -20.41 4.73 1.08
CA ASP A 71 -21.51 3.78 0.90
C ASP A 71 -22.14 3.86 -0.51
N ASN A 72 -21.68 4.80 -1.35
CA ASN A 72 -22.07 4.91 -2.75
C ASN A 72 -21.23 3.97 -3.63
N PRO A 73 -21.83 2.96 -4.30
CA PRO A 73 -21.09 2.03 -5.15
C PRO A 73 -20.31 2.68 -6.30
N ASN A 74 -20.73 3.85 -6.77
CA ASN A 74 -20.03 4.57 -7.85
C ASN A 74 -18.71 5.23 -7.40
N GLU A 75 -18.45 5.25 -6.10
CA GLU A 75 -17.22 5.79 -5.51
C GLU A 75 -16.26 4.68 -5.06
N TRP A 76 -16.66 3.41 -5.21
CA TRP A 76 -15.79 2.30 -4.89
C TRP A 76 -14.75 2.10 -5.98
N VAL A 77 -13.54 1.76 -5.57
CA VAL A 77 -12.44 1.47 -6.48
C VAL A 77 -12.25 -0.04 -6.63
N THR A 78 -11.82 -0.44 -7.81
CA THR A 78 -11.39 -1.80 -8.15
C THR A 78 -9.89 -1.79 -8.43
N PRO A 79 -9.22 -2.96 -8.48
CA PRO A 79 -7.81 -3.03 -8.90
C PRO A 79 -7.56 -2.40 -10.27
N LEU A 80 -8.50 -2.50 -11.19
CA LEU A 80 -8.39 -1.89 -12.52
C LEU A 80 -8.45 -0.36 -12.45
N ASP A 81 -9.32 0.21 -11.62
CA ASP A 81 -9.40 1.67 -11.43
C ASP A 81 -8.06 2.20 -10.91
N ILE A 82 -7.45 1.49 -9.94
CA ILE A 82 -6.13 1.84 -9.42
C ILE A 82 -5.06 1.75 -10.51
N ALA A 83 -5.06 0.70 -11.34
CA ALA A 83 -4.10 0.56 -12.43
C ALA A 83 -4.21 1.69 -13.46
N LEU A 84 -5.41 2.22 -13.67
CA LEU A 84 -5.65 3.37 -14.57
C LEU A 84 -5.23 4.69 -13.91
N GLU A 85 -5.35 4.81 -12.59
CA GLU A 85 -4.97 6.01 -11.82
C GLU A 85 -3.45 6.15 -11.68
N ILE A 86 -2.72 5.02 -11.56
CA ILE A 86 -1.25 5.00 -11.39
C ILE A 86 -0.55 4.26 -12.55
N PRO A 87 -0.61 4.78 -13.78
CA PRO A 87 -0.11 4.08 -14.96
C PRO A 87 1.40 3.81 -14.86
N GLY A 88 1.79 2.58 -15.19
CA GLY A 88 3.19 2.15 -15.18
C GLY A 88 3.73 1.71 -13.82
N VAL A 89 2.96 1.80 -12.75
CA VAL A 89 3.33 1.26 -11.44
C VAL A 89 3.07 -0.25 -11.40
N ALA A 90 4.06 -1.00 -10.90
CA ALA A 90 3.93 -2.44 -10.71
C ALA A 90 3.28 -2.76 -9.35
N PHE A 91 2.27 -3.63 -9.32
CA PHE A 91 1.67 -4.12 -8.07
C PHE A 91 0.96 -5.46 -8.25
N ALA A 92 0.74 -6.15 -7.14
CA ALA A 92 -0.07 -7.36 -7.07
C ALA A 92 -1.28 -7.16 -6.17
N VAL A 93 -2.34 -7.94 -6.42
CA VAL A 93 -3.60 -7.86 -5.66
C VAL A 93 -4.03 -9.26 -5.23
N SER A 94 -4.40 -9.39 -3.95
CA SER A 94 -5.15 -10.53 -3.44
C SER A 94 -6.48 -10.07 -2.88
N TYR A 95 -7.54 -10.82 -3.14
CA TYR A 95 -8.86 -10.46 -2.64
C TYR A 95 -9.02 -10.83 -1.17
N SER A 96 -9.70 -9.96 -0.42
CA SER A 96 -10.03 -10.21 0.98
C SER A 96 -11.05 -11.34 1.10
N ARG A 97 -11.02 -12.10 2.20
CA ARG A 97 -12.05 -13.11 2.52
C ARG A 97 -13.49 -12.54 2.60
N HIS A 98 -13.61 -11.22 2.71
CA HIS A 98 -14.90 -10.51 2.65
C HIS A 98 -15.15 -9.80 1.32
N HIS A 99 -14.38 -10.13 0.27
CA HIS A 99 -14.61 -9.58 -1.06
C HIS A 99 -16.03 -9.89 -1.54
N ASN A 100 -16.77 -8.85 -1.96
CA ASN A 100 -18.17 -8.93 -2.39
C ASN A 100 -19.12 -9.59 -1.39
N LEU A 101 -18.78 -9.58 -0.10
CA LEU A 101 -19.62 -10.05 1.00
C LEU A 101 -19.91 -8.91 2.00
N PRO A 102 -21.05 -8.95 2.70
CA PRO A 102 -21.29 -8.02 3.81
C PRO A 102 -20.24 -8.19 4.92
N LYS A 103 -19.84 -7.07 5.55
CA LYS A 103 -18.90 -7.05 6.68
C LYS A 103 -19.42 -6.10 7.75
N GLY A 104 -19.85 -6.63 8.90
CA GLY A 104 -20.48 -5.82 9.94
C GLY A 104 -21.77 -5.17 9.42
N ASN A 105 -21.85 -3.84 9.50
CA ASN A 105 -22.97 -3.03 8.99
C ASN A 105 -22.77 -2.53 7.55
N LYS A 106 -21.66 -2.91 6.91
CA LYS A 106 -21.32 -2.49 5.54
C LYS A 106 -21.84 -3.50 4.51
N SER A 107 -22.38 -2.99 3.41
CA SER A 107 -22.85 -3.80 2.28
C SER A 107 -21.73 -4.60 1.62
N ALA A 108 -22.11 -5.59 0.81
CA ALA A 108 -21.19 -6.30 -0.07
C ALA A 108 -20.53 -5.29 -1.03
N ARG A 109 -19.20 -5.31 -1.10
CA ARG A 109 -18.38 -4.39 -1.93
C ARG A 109 -17.04 -5.00 -2.25
N PRO A 110 -16.30 -4.51 -3.28
CA PRO A 110 -14.94 -4.93 -3.55
C PRO A 110 -14.04 -4.69 -2.32
N ARG A 111 -13.34 -5.74 -1.87
CA ARG A 111 -12.33 -5.65 -0.80
C ARG A 111 -11.12 -6.46 -1.18
N PHE A 112 -9.96 -5.83 -1.14
CA PHE A 112 -8.71 -6.46 -1.57
C PHE A 112 -7.51 -5.85 -0.85
N HIS A 113 -6.42 -6.59 -0.87
CA HIS A 113 -5.10 -6.13 -0.44
C HIS A 113 -4.26 -5.88 -1.68
N ILE A 114 -3.58 -4.74 -1.71
CA ILE A 114 -2.65 -4.40 -2.76
C ILE A 114 -1.22 -4.45 -2.22
N PHE A 115 -0.28 -4.92 -3.03
CA PHE A 115 1.11 -5.13 -2.67
C PHE A 115 1.99 -4.38 -3.66
N PHE A 116 2.64 -3.33 -3.19
CA PHE A 116 3.58 -2.53 -3.98
C PHE A 116 5.01 -2.98 -3.70
N PRO A 117 5.72 -3.60 -4.66
CA PRO A 117 7.16 -3.80 -4.53
C PRO A 117 7.89 -2.47 -4.40
N ILE A 118 8.86 -2.41 -3.49
CA ILE A 118 9.72 -1.26 -3.26
C ILE A 118 11.18 -1.71 -3.12
N GLU A 119 12.13 -0.78 -3.14
CA GLU A 119 13.47 -1.05 -2.67
C GLU A 119 13.46 -1.43 -1.19
N ILE A 120 14.47 -2.22 -0.76
CA ILE A 120 14.54 -2.68 0.63
C ILE A 120 14.69 -1.48 1.56
N VAL A 121 13.77 -1.37 2.51
CA VAL A 121 13.78 -0.38 3.59
C VAL A 121 14.01 -1.09 4.91
N SER A 122 14.99 -0.62 5.68
CA SER A 122 15.39 -1.21 6.97
C SER A 122 15.09 -0.30 8.17
N ASP A 123 14.58 0.91 7.93
CA ASP A 123 14.12 1.82 8.97
C ASP A 123 12.60 1.69 9.14
N GLU A 124 12.16 1.44 10.39
CA GLU A 124 10.76 1.22 10.72
C GLU A 124 9.91 2.47 10.47
N GLN A 125 10.46 3.63 10.86
CA GLN A 125 9.76 4.89 10.75
C GLN A 125 9.62 5.31 9.29
N GLU A 126 10.69 5.17 8.50
CA GLU A 126 10.67 5.42 7.05
C GLU A 126 9.62 4.55 6.35
N TYR A 127 9.59 3.25 6.68
CA TYR A 127 8.59 2.34 6.13
C TYR A 127 7.14 2.74 6.46
N ALA A 128 6.88 3.13 7.71
CA ALA A 128 5.57 3.62 8.12
C ALA A 128 5.21 4.96 7.46
N ASP A 129 6.19 5.85 7.25
CA ASP A 129 6.00 7.13 6.54
C ASP A 129 5.66 6.93 5.07
N MET A 130 6.32 5.98 4.38
CA MET A 130 5.97 5.60 3.01
C MET A 130 4.50 5.18 2.89
N LYS A 131 4.03 4.32 3.80
CA LYS A 131 2.61 3.89 3.83
C LYS A 131 1.67 5.08 4.04
N ARG A 132 2.02 6.01 4.94
CA ARG A 132 1.23 7.22 5.19
C ARG A 132 1.18 8.14 3.97
N ARG A 133 2.30 8.32 3.26
CA ARG A 133 2.35 9.12 2.03
C ARG A 133 1.39 8.57 0.97
N ILE A 134 1.41 7.25 0.75
CA ILE A 134 0.51 6.59 -0.20
C ILE A 134 -0.95 6.77 0.23
N ALA A 135 -1.29 6.56 1.50
CA ALA A 135 -2.65 6.69 2.00
C ALA A 135 -3.17 8.15 1.98
N VAL A 136 -2.28 9.14 2.05
CA VAL A 136 -2.64 10.56 1.88
C VAL A 136 -2.94 10.88 0.42
N ALA A 137 -2.16 10.33 -0.52
CA ALA A 137 -2.39 10.50 -1.95
C ALA A 137 -3.67 9.77 -2.42
N PHE A 138 -3.94 8.62 -1.85
CA PHE A 138 -5.05 7.73 -2.24
C PHE A 138 -5.96 7.42 -1.03
N PRO A 139 -6.96 8.27 -0.74
CA PRO A 139 -7.75 8.22 0.50
C PRO A 139 -8.73 7.04 0.60
N TYR A 140 -8.79 6.18 -0.39
CA TYR A 140 -9.58 4.94 -0.36
C TYR A 140 -8.88 3.78 0.36
N TYR A 141 -7.60 3.91 0.73
CA TYR A 141 -6.90 2.93 1.57
C TYR A 141 -7.26 3.08 3.05
N ASP A 142 -7.30 1.95 3.77
CA ASP A 142 -7.56 1.94 5.22
C ASP A 142 -6.41 2.58 5.99
N THR A 143 -6.69 3.72 6.63
CA THR A 143 -5.71 4.46 7.43
C THR A 143 -5.37 3.81 8.78
N ASN A 144 -6.17 2.83 9.24
CA ASN A 144 -5.88 2.09 10.47
C ASN A 144 -4.77 1.03 10.31
N ALA A 145 -4.29 0.83 9.07
CA ALA A 145 -3.39 -0.26 8.70
C ALA A 145 -1.98 0.23 8.30
N LEU A 146 -1.57 1.44 8.72
CA LEU A 146 -0.37 2.08 8.20
C LEU A 146 0.90 1.85 9.05
N ASP A 147 0.80 1.12 10.15
CA ASP A 147 1.99 0.79 10.94
C ASP A 147 2.86 -0.30 10.28
N SER A 148 4.11 -0.40 10.74
CA SER A 148 5.09 -1.38 10.23
C SER A 148 4.81 -2.82 10.66
N ALA A 149 3.94 -3.03 11.64
CA ALA A 149 3.61 -4.33 12.21
C ALA A 149 2.21 -4.84 11.77
N ARG A 150 1.62 -4.25 10.73
CA ARG A 150 0.36 -4.73 10.17
C ARG A 150 0.52 -6.11 9.59
N PHE A 151 -0.42 -7.01 9.92
CA PHE A 151 -0.58 -8.31 9.23
C PHE A 151 -1.86 -8.34 8.40
N LEU A 152 -1.89 -9.23 7.45
CA LEU A 152 -3.03 -9.52 6.60
C LEU A 152 -3.53 -10.93 6.87
N TYR A 153 -4.84 -11.09 6.87
CA TYR A 153 -5.45 -12.42 7.01
C TYR A 153 -5.31 -13.23 5.73
N GLY A 154 -5.06 -14.52 5.90
CA GLY A 154 -5.09 -15.47 4.81
C GLY A 154 -6.49 -15.64 4.21
N ASN A 155 -6.52 -16.01 2.94
CA ASN A 155 -7.73 -16.27 2.17
C ASN A 155 -7.54 -17.51 1.29
N ASP A 156 -8.54 -18.38 1.21
CA ASP A 156 -8.52 -19.58 0.35
C ASP A 156 -8.76 -19.30 -1.14
N SER A 157 -8.99 -18.04 -1.53
CA SER A 157 -9.15 -17.66 -2.93
C SER A 157 -7.87 -17.87 -3.73
N ASP A 158 -8.00 -18.47 -4.92
CA ASP A 158 -6.94 -18.54 -5.92
C ASP A 158 -7.00 -17.34 -6.90
N GLU A 159 -7.89 -16.36 -6.65
CA GLU A 159 -8.02 -15.15 -7.43
C GLU A 159 -6.99 -14.13 -6.98
N VAL A 160 -6.02 -13.86 -7.85
CA VAL A 160 -5.01 -12.82 -7.67
C VAL A 160 -4.78 -12.12 -9.01
N GLU A 161 -4.38 -10.86 -8.95
CA GLU A 161 -4.06 -10.05 -10.12
C GLU A 161 -2.64 -9.52 -10.04
N PHE A 162 -2.02 -9.34 -11.21
CA PHE A 162 -0.71 -8.75 -11.37
C PHE A 162 -0.79 -7.63 -12.40
N TYR A 163 -0.32 -6.47 -12.00
CA TYR A 163 -0.19 -5.30 -12.86
C TYR A 163 1.29 -5.03 -13.07
N GLU A 164 1.73 -5.21 -14.30
CA GLU A 164 3.12 -5.01 -14.69
C GLU A 164 3.41 -3.52 -14.89
N GLY A 165 4.62 -3.13 -14.49
CA GLY A 165 5.11 -1.77 -14.63
C GLY A 165 6.61 -1.70 -14.46
N ASN A 166 7.17 -0.54 -14.71
CA ASN A 166 8.60 -0.23 -14.58
C ASN A 166 8.88 0.82 -13.50
N LYS A 167 7.83 1.26 -12.79
CA LYS A 167 7.88 2.22 -11.68
C LYS A 167 7.43 1.56 -10.39
N THR A 168 7.96 2.02 -9.27
CA THR A 168 7.37 1.80 -7.95
C THR A 168 6.28 2.84 -7.69
N ILE A 169 5.45 2.60 -6.68
CA ILE A 169 4.47 3.61 -6.24
C ILE A 169 5.14 4.89 -5.72
N LEU A 170 6.34 4.78 -5.17
CA LEU A 170 7.08 5.93 -4.66
C LEU A 170 7.64 6.78 -5.79
N ASP A 171 8.17 6.17 -6.85
CA ASP A 171 8.61 6.87 -8.06
C ASP A 171 7.45 7.65 -8.69
N TYR A 172 6.26 7.02 -8.75
CA TYR A 172 5.06 7.66 -9.27
C TYR A 172 4.68 8.91 -8.47
N LEU A 173 4.67 8.81 -7.14
CA LEU A 173 4.35 9.94 -6.27
C LEU A 173 5.36 11.08 -6.38
N GLU A 174 6.64 10.78 -6.59
CA GLU A 174 7.68 11.79 -6.80
C GLU A 174 7.50 12.50 -8.15
N GLU A 175 7.21 11.77 -9.22
CA GLU A 175 6.94 12.36 -10.55
C GLU A 175 5.70 13.25 -10.53
N ASP A 176 4.63 12.83 -9.86
CA ASP A 176 3.40 13.62 -9.74
C ASP A 176 3.63 14.92 -8.95
N ASP A 177 4.40 14.87 -7.88
CA ASP A 177 4.81 16.06 -7.11
C ASP A 177 5.62 17.04 -7.97
N PHE A 178 6.50 16.57 -8.89
CA PHE A 178 7.26 17.41 -9.81
C PHE A 178 6.39 17.98 -10.93
N ALA A 179 5.47 17.20 -11.50
CA ALA A 179 4.56 17.66 -12.54
C ALA A 179 3.64 18.76 -12.04
N ASP A 180 3.10 18.62 -10.83
CA ASP A 180 2.30 19.66 -10.16
C ASP A 180 3.11 20.93 -9.90
N PHE A 181 4.40 20.80 -9.58
CA PHE A 181 5.31 21.92 -9.37
C PHE A 181 5.56 22.68 -10.67
N ASP A 182 5.90 22.00 -11.76
CA ASP A 182 6.16 22.61 -13.07
C ASP A 182 4.90 23.27 -13.65
N ALA A 183 3.76 22.61 -13.60
CA ALA A 183 2.48 23.17 -14.04
C ALA A 183 2.08 24.43 -13.24
N SER A 184 2.39 24.46 -11.94
CA SER A 184 2.13 25.64 -11.09
C SER A 184 3.04 26.82 -11.40
N LEU A 185 4.28 26.57 -11.84
CA LEU A 185 5.23 27.62 -12.23
C LEU A 185 4.87 28.28 -13.59
N GLU A 186 4.35 27.51 -14.56
CA GLU A 186 3.95 28.02 -15.85
C GLU A 186 2.73 28.94 -15.80
N GLN A 187 1.87 28.80 -14.76
CA GLN A 187 0.63 29.56 -14.62
C GLN A 187 0.78 30.79 -13.70
N VAL A 188 1.97 31.10 -13.17
CA VAL A 188 2.15 32.21 -12.24
C VAL A 188 2.35 33.54 -12.96
N PRO A 189 1.42 34.52 -12.84
CA PRO A 189 1.58 35.84 -13.38
C PRO A 189 2.82 36.53 -12.85
N GLU A 190 3.43 37.40 -13.66
CA GLU A 190 4.56 38.20 -13.26
C GLU A 190 4.14 39.10 -12.07
N GLY A 191 4.92 39.06 -10.98
CA GLY A 191 4.63 39.78 -9.70
C GLY A 191 4.01 38.90 -8.60
N GLN A 192 3.50 37.72 -8.89
CA GLN A 192 2.94 36.82 -7.88
C GLN A 192 3.83 35.59 -7.56
N ARG A 193 5.01 35.49 -8.17
CA ARG A 193 5.92 34.36 -8.02
C ARG A 193 6.30 34.07 -6.56
N ASN A 194 6.56 35.10 -5.77
CA ASN A 194 6.96 34.91 -4.36
C ASN A 194 5.83 34.37 -3.49
N SER A 195 4.58 34.82 -3.70
CA SER A 195 3.42 34.33 -2.96
C SER A 195 3.09 32.89 -3.35
N THR A 196 3.20 32.57 -4.63
CA THR A 196 2.98 31.19 -5.14
C THR A 196 4.07 30.25 -4.66
N MET A 197 5.34 30.64 -4.69
CA MET A 197 6.44 29.84 -4.13
C MET A 197 6.29 29.61 -2.64
N SER A 198 5.83 30.63 -1.87
CA SER A 198 5.53 30.48 -0.44
C SER A 198 4.35 29.53 -0.20
N HIS A 199 3.34 29.54 -1.07
CA HIS A 199 2.20 28.64 -0.98
C HIS A 199 2.58 27.17 -1.31
N ILE A 200 3.40 26.98 -2.34
CA ILE A 200 3.95 25.68 -2.73
C ILE A 200 4.87 25.14 -1.62
N ALA A 201 5.79 25.97 -1.12
CA ALA A 201 6.64 25.62 0.03
C ALA A 201 5.79 25.25 1.27
N GLY A 202 4.70 26.00 1.51
CA GLY A 202 3.74 25.69 2.57
C GLY A 202 3.03 24.35 2.39
N LYS A 203 2.67 23.98 1.15
CA LYS A 203 2.10 22.66 0.83
C LYS A 203 3.13 21.54 1.04
N ILE A 204 4.36 21.74 0.58
CA ILE A 204 5.47 20.80 0.76
C ILE A 204 5.76 20.60 2.26
N ILE A 205 5.90 21.67 3.02
CA ILE A 205 6.11 21.62 4.47
C ILE A 205 4.93 20.94 5.18
N LYS A 206 3.69 21.23 4.78
CA LYS A 206 2.50 20.62 5.38
C LYS A 206 2.38 19.13 5.05
N ARG A 207 2.84 18.72 3.86
CA ARG A 207 2.81 17.32 3.38
C ARG A 207 3.98 16.49 3.92
N TYR A 208 5.18 17.11 4.10
CA TYR A 208 6.43 16.42 4.43
C TYR A 208 7.16 16.97 5.67
N GLY A 209 6.71 18.07 6.25
CA GLY A 209 7.48 18.85 7.24
C GLY A 209 7.08 18.66 8.71
N ASN A 210 6.26 17.67 9.04
CA ASN A 210 6.01 17.29 10.44
C ASN A 210 6.86 16.04 10.79
N THR A 211 8.16 16.26 10.90
CA THR A 211 9.06 15.41 11.68
C THR A 211 9.15 15.95 13.10
#